data_cf9e7603772a8693660414387a318a55
#
_entry.id   cf9e7603772a8693660414387a318a55
#
_cell.length_a   1.000
_cell.length_b   1.000
_cell.length_c   1.000
_cell.angle_alpha   90.00
_cell.angle_beta   90.00
_cell.angle_gamma   90.00
#
_symmetry.space_group_name_H-M   'P 1'
#
loop_
_entity.id
_entity.type
_entity.pdbx_description
1 polymer ?
#
loop_
_entity_poly.entity_id
_entity_poly.type
_entity_poly.pdbx_seq_one_letter_code
_entity_poly.pdbx_strand_id
1 'polypeptide(L)'
;MKKVFSGEVYEVLPTSGGIIFSYCKDVIEEKALVGYKMITFENGRFTDIVNTIYLLTKFGNNYKSVAMQCDNYITEKSIVLPNGKVFLLSQDGTARLLGADAVSVWTGELKYRGCNATDIALYKNALWASFADCNVLLRYNLTTMREELRIGGNKSPFSKPSGLFVEGDTVMVSNAGSSKLTEVNLETYSVFDYEEFEEPVKQYVKVGDNRFVVLESGLYLI
;
A
#
# COMPACT_ATOMS: atom_id res chain seq x y z
N MET A 1 21.84 0.54 3.99
CA MET A 1 20.54 0.30 4.65
C MET A 1 20.66 0.43 6.16
N LYS A 2 19.75 1.16 6.82
CA LYS A 2 19.75 1.37 8.29
C LYS A 2 18.41 0.87 8.85
N LYS A 3 18.45 -0.10 9.77
CA LYS A 3 17.24 -0.56 10.47
C LYS A 3 16.68 0.57 11.34
N VAL A 4 15.42 0.91 11.14
CA VAL A 4 14.72 1.98 11.83
C VAL A 4 13.83 1.41 12.93
N PHE A 5 13.15 0.30 12.67
CA PHE A 5 12.27 -0.38 13.61
C PHE A 5 12.38 -1.89 13.46
N SER A 6 12.35 -2.64 14.57
CA SER A 6 12.35 -4.11 14.60
C SER A 6 10.97 -4.61 14.97
N GLY A 7 10.47 -5.57 14.24
CA GLY A 7 9.16 -6.19 14.42
C GLY A 7 8.28 -6.10 13.18
N GLU A 8 7.17 -6.80 13.20
CA GLU A 8 6.25 -6.86 12.09
C GLU A 8 5.55 -5.52 11.86
N VAL A 9 5.73 -4.95 10.67
CA VAL A 9 5.09 -3.69 10.22
C VAL A 9 4.04 -4.05 9.20
N TYR A 10 2.83 -3.51 9.38
CA TYR A 10 1.69 -3.77 8.50
C TYR A 10 1.57 -2.75 7.38
N GLU A 11 1.71 -1.47 7.70
CA GLU A 11 1.58 -0.39 6.73
C GLU A 11 2.40 0.83 7.15
N VAL A 12 3.02 1.49 6.19
CA VAL A 12 3.72 2.77 6.35
C VAL A 12 3.02 3.81 5.51
N LEU A 13 2.69 4.95 6.14
CA LEU A 13 2.05 6.10 5.50
C LEU A 13 2.99 7.30 5.51
N PRO A 14 3.24 7.94 4.35
CA PRO A 14 4.00 9.17 4.28
C PRO A 14 3.23 10.34 4.89
N THR A 15 3.96 11.24 5.55
CA THR A 15 3.45 12.52 6.04
C THR A 15 4.34 13.66 5.53
N SER A 16 3.95 14.91 5.75
CA SER A 16 4.74 16.07 5.34
C SER A 16 6.12 16.18 6.02
N GLY A 17 6.29 15.57 7.21
CA GLY A 17 7.53 15.69 7.98
C GLY A 17 8.11 14.37 8.46
N GLY A 18 7.62 13.24 7.93
CA GLY A 18 8.07 11.92 8.36
C GLY A 18 7.17 10.80 7.87
N ILE A 19 7.06 9.76 8.65
CA ILE A 19 6.19 8.60 8.38
C ILE A 19 5.37 8.25 9.62
N ILE A 20 4.18 7.70 9.40
CA ILE A 20 3.38 7.02 10.41
C ILE A 20 3.26 5.57 9.98
N PHE A 21 3.38 4.64 10.93
CA PHE A 21 3.22 3.22 10.61
C PHE A 21 2.47 2.45 11.69
N SER A 22 1.79 1.40 11.25
CA SER A 22 1.16 0.40 12.10
C SER A 22 2.06 -0.84 12.21
N TYR A 23 2.08 -1.45 13.40
CA TYR A 23 2.94 -2.59 13.67
C TYR A 23 2.30 -3.55 14.66
N CYS A 24 2.76 -4.80 14.69
CA CYS A 24 2.36 -5.75 15.70
C CYS A 24 3.02 -5.36 17.04
N LYS A 25 2.19 -4.88 17.98
CA LYS A 25 2.65 -4.52 19.32
C LYS A 25 2.74 -5.74 20.24
N ASP A 26 1.78 -6.65 20.10
CA ASP A 26 1.67 -7.88 20.87
C ASP A 26 0.72 -8.86 20.18
N VAL A 27 0.73 -10.11 20.61
CA VAL A 27 -0.22 -11.13 20.16
C VAL A 27 -0.97 -11.68 21.36
N ILE A 28 -2.28 -11.45 21.42
CA ILE A 28 -3.15 -11.91 22.50
C ILE A 28 -4.22 -12.84 21.90
N GLU A 29 -4.30 -14.09 22.39
CA GLU A 29 -5.25 -15.09 21.90
C GLU A 29 -5.26 -15.22 20.36
N GLU A 30 -4.06 -15.35 19.77
CA GLU A 30 -3.84 -15.44 18.32
C GLU A 30 -4.24 -14.19 17.51
N LYS A 31 -4.59 -13.08 18.19
CA LYS A 31 -4.93 -11.81 17.54
C LYS A 31 -3.81 -10.78 17.74
N ALA A 32 -3.40 -10.16 16.67
CA ALA A 32 -2.42 -9.08 16.73
C ALA A 32 -3.02 -7.82 17.38
N LEU A 33 -2.36 -7.35 18.44
CA LEU A 33 -2.62 -6.03 18.98
C LEU A 33 -1.81 -5.02 18.19
N VAL A 34 -2.50 -4.11 17.48
CA VAL A 34 -1.86 -3.14 16.60
C VAL A 34 -1.45 -1.90 17.38
N GLY A 35 -0.19 -1.54 17.26
CA GLY A 35 0.36 -0.27 17.73
C GLY A 35 0.62 0.69 16.56
N TYR A 36 0.73 1.98 16.87
CA TYR A 36 0.96 3.04 15.89
C TYR A 36 2.10 3.92 16.35
N LYS A 37 3.06 4.18 15.46
CA LYS A 37 4.20 5.05 15.71
C LYS A 37 4.38 6.06 14.60
N MET A 38 4.94 7.21 14.97
CA MET A 38 5.42 8.23 14.05
C MET A 38 6.93 8.40 14.21
N ILE A 39 7.64 8.55 13.12
CA ILE A 39 9.02 9.02 13.11
C ILE A 39 9.07 10.33 12.32
N THR A 40 9.67 11.37 12.91
CA THR A 40 9.91 12.64 12.24
C THR A 40 11.36 12.72 11.77
N PHE A 41 11.61 13.37 10.64
CA PHE A 41 12.96 13.49 10.09
C PHE A 41 13.83 14.47 10.87
N GLU A 42 13.24 15.46 11.55
CA GLU A 42 13.98 16.47 12.31
C GLU A 42 14.75 15.89 13.51
N ASN A 43 14.21 14.89 14.16
CA ASN A 43 14.83 14.31 15.35
C ASN A 43 15.05 12.80 15.32
N GLY A 44 14.46 12.11 14.35
CA GLY A 44 14.58 10.65 14.20
C GLY A 44 14.04 9.84 15.37
N ARG A 45 13.24 10.46 16.26
CA ARG A 45 12.68 9.79 17.42
C ARG A 45 11.35 9.16 17.10
N PHE A 46 11.11 7.99 17.66
CA PHE A 46 9.79 7.35 17.64
C PHE A 46 8.88 8.00 18.67
N THR A 47 7.68 8.33 18.22
CA THR A 47 6.61 8.79 19.07
C THR A 47 5.43 7.87 18.91
N ASP A 48 4.93 7.31 20.03
CA ASP A 48 3.69 6.56 20.01
C ASP A 48 2.54 7.53 19.71
N ILE A 49 1.65 7.12 18.83
CA ILE A 49 0.49 7.92 18.45
C ILE A 49 -0.80 7.15 18.72
N VAL A 50 -1.88 7.90 18.86
CA VAL A 50 -3.20 7.31 18.98
C VAL A 50 -3.74 6.93 17.60
N ASN A 51 -4.60 5.91 17.59
CA ASN A 51 -5.23 5.41 16.37
C ASN A 51 -5.93 6.50 15.54
N THR A 52 -6.53 7.51 16.19
CA THR A 52 -7.17 8.63 15.50
C THR A 52 -6.22 9.39 14.59
N ILE A 53 -4.97 9.62 15.01
CA ILE A 53 -3.97 10.32 14.19
C ILE A 53 -3.58 9.46 12.97
N TYR A 54 -3.41 8.15 13.16
CA TYR A 54 -3.17 7.22 12.07
C TYR A 54 -4.31 7.25 11.04
N LEU A 55 -5.56 7.17 11.50
CA LEU A 55 -6.74 7.22 10.64
C LEU A 55 -6.89 8.55 9.90
N LEU A 56 -6.57 9.68 10.55
CA LEU A 56 -6.56 11.01 9.92
C LEU A 56 -5.52 11.07 8.79
N THR A 57 -4.34 10.47 8.99
CA THR A 57 -3.31 10.41 7.95
C THR A 57 -3.76 9.53 6.79
N LYS A 58 -4.38 8.38 7.08
CA LYS A 58 -4.83 7.43 6.07
C LYS A 58 -6.03 7.94 5.26
N PHE A 59 -7.04 8.51 5.91
CA PHE A 59 -8.34 8.86 5.32
C PHE A 59 -8.63 10.37 5.28
N GLY A 60 -7.74 11.19 5.81
CA GLY A 60 -7.92 12.64 5.86
C GLY A 60 -9.18 13.04 6.64
N ASN A 61 -9.89 14.05 6.13
CA ASN A 61 -11.09 14.57 6.79
C ASN A 61 -12.26 13.58 6.86
N ASN A 62 -12.21 12.51 6.07
CA ASN A 62 -13.26 11.49 5.99
C ASN A 62 -13.05 10.31 6.94
N TYR A 63 -11.97 10.32 7.76
CA TYR A 63 -11.56 9.13 8.53
C TYR A 63 -12.66 8.55 9.42
N LYS A 64 -13.46 9.38 10.09
CA LYS A 64 -14.54 8.92 10.99
C LYS A 64 -15.60 8.14 10.22
N SER A 65 -16.04 8.68 9.10
CA SER A 65 -17.06 8.07 8.26
C SER A 65 -16.57 6.77 7.63
N VAL A 66 -15.33 6.75 7.17
CA VAL A 66 -14.71 5.55 6.60
C VAL A 66 -14.51 4.48 7.66
N ALA A 67 -14.00 4.83 8.85
CA ALA A 67 -13.80 3.89 9.94
C ALA A 67 -15.11 3.23 10.41
N MET A 68 -16.24 3.93 10.34
CA MET A 68 -17.56 3.37 10.66
C MET A 68 -18.07 2.36 9.61
N GLN A 69 -17.56 2.43 8.38
CA GLN A 69 -17.94 1.53 7.27
C GLN A 69 -17.01 0.34 7.11
N CYS A 70 -15.87 0.33 7.78
CA CYS A 70 -14.84 -0.69 7.67
C CYS A 70 -14.68 -1.42 9.00
N ASP A 71 -15.08 -2.68 9.07
CA ASP A 71 -14.89 -3.52 10.25
C ASP A 71 -13.42 -3.80 10.53
N ASN A 72 -12.56 -3.73 9.50
CA ASN A 72 -11.14 -4.04 9.59
C ASN A 72 -10.27 -3.09 8.73
N TYR A 73 -10.47 -1.78 8.89
CA TYR A 73 -9.77 -0.73 8.11
C TYR A 73 -8.23 -0.75 8.26
N ILE A 74 -7.69 -1.38 9.29
CA ILE A 74 -6.24 -1.47 9.55
C ILE A 74 -5.56 -2.32 8.48
N THR A 75 -6.22 -3.40 8.05
CA THR A 75 -5.69 -4.34 7.06
C THR A 75 -6.15 -4.03 5.64
N GLU A 76 -7.10 -3.11 5.46
CA GLU A 76 -7.55 -2.69 4.14
C GLU A 76 -6.59 -1.69 3.50
N LYS A 77 -6.33 -1.87 2.20
CA LYS A 77 -5.65 -0.87 1.39
C LYS A 77 -6.63 0.23 0.98
N SER A 78 -6.16 1.46 0.97
CA SER A 78 -7.02 2.59 0.66
C SER A 78 -6.31 3.67 -0.15
N ILE A 79 -7.06 4.34 -1.00
CA ILE A 79 -6.62 5.51 -1.76
C ILE A 79 -7.68 6.60 -1.63
N VAL A 80 -7.26 7.81 -1.24
CA VAL A 80 -8.10 9.00 -1.34
C VAL A 80 -7.96 9.56 -2.75
N LEU A 81 -9.08 9.64 -3.46
CA LEU A 81 -9.13 10.17 -4.82
C LEU A 81 -9.14 11.71 -4.80
N PRO A 82 -8.72 12.38 -5.90
CA PRO A 82 -8.70 13.84 -5.98
C PRO A 82 -10.06 14.52 -5.73
N ASN A 83 -11.16 13.80 -5.94
CA ASN A 83 -12.52 14.28 -5.68
C ASN A 83 -13.03 14.00 -4.25
N GLY A 84 -12.13 13.60 -3.35
CA GLY A 84 -12.44 13.31 -1.94
C GLY A 84 -13.13 11.97 -1.69
N LYS A 85 -13.42 11.18 -2.72
CA LYS A 85 -13.89 9.80 -2.54
C LYS A 85 -12.75 8.90 -2.05
N VAL A 86 -13.09 7.80 -1.41
CA VAL A 86 -12.12 6.83 -0.90
C VAL A 86 -12.35 5.49 -1.59
N PHE A 87 -11.31 4.97 -2.21
CA PHE A 87 -11.31 3.61 -2.76
C PHE A 87 -10.68 2.67 -1.72
N LEU A 88 -11.39 1.60 -1.39
CA LEU A 88 -10.97 0.59 -0.44
C LEU A 88 -10.81 -0.75 -1.14
N LEU A 89 -9.80 -1.51 -0.74
CA LEU A 89 -9.56 -2.88 -1.18
C LEU A 89 -9.38 -3.78 0.05
N SER A 90 -10.27 -4.75 0.22
CA SER A 90 -10.19 -5.76 1.26
C SER A 90 -9.32 -6.96 0.83
N GLN A 91 -8.84 -7.74 1.77
CA GLN A 91 -7.97 -8.90 1.52
C GLN A 91 -8.62 -10.00 0.67
N ASP A 92 -9.95 -10.10 0.70
CA ASP A 92 -10.72 -11.04 -0.13
C ASP A 92 -10.91 -10.58 -1.58
N GLY A 93 -10.32 -9.43 -1.95
CA GLY A 93 -10.45 -8.81 -3.26
C GLY A 93 -11.70 -7.97 -3.44
N THR A 94 -12.57 -7.86 -2.43
CA THR A 94 -13.70 -6.93 -2.47
C THR A 94 -13.20 -5.50 -2.51
N ALA A 95 -13.73 -4.71 -3.44
CA ALA A 95 -13.37 -3.31 -3.60
C ALA A 95 -14.62 -2.43 -3.47
N ARG A 96 -14.46 -1.29 -2.80
CA ARG A 96 -15.54 -0.32 -2.54
C ARG A 96 -15.07 1.08 -2.88
N LEU A 97 -15.92 1.86 -3.53
CA LEU A 97 -15.75 3.29 -3.69
C LEU A 97 -16.74 4.00 -2.78
N LEU A 98 -16.24 4.71 -1.78
CA LEU A 98 -17.05 5.48 -0.84
C LEU A 98 -17.13 6.93 -1.29
N GLY A 99 -18.33 7.51 -1.22
CA GLY A 99 -18.55 8.94 -1.33
C GLY A 99 -17.99 9.73 -0.13
N ALA A 100 -18.06 11.04 -0.18
CA ALA A 100 -17.63 11.91 0.92
C ALA A 100 -18.45 11.74 2.20
N ASP A 101 -19.66 11.21 2.08
CA ASP A 101 -20.58 10.82 3.16
C ASP A 101 -20.34 9.39 3.69
N ALA A 102 -19.29 8.72 3.19
CA ALA A 102 -18.95 7.32 3.41
C ALA A 102 -19.99 6.31 2.91
N VAL A 103 -20.97 6.74 2.15
CA VAL A 103 -21.90 5.81 1.49
C VAL A 103 -21.18 5.14 0.33
N SER A 104 -21.31 3.83 0.20
CA SER A 104 -20.77 3.09 -0.93
C SER A 104 -21.50 3.49 -2.22
N VAL A 105 -20.77 4.12 -3.15
CA VAL A 105 -21.29 4.50 -4.47
C VAL A 105 -20.98 3.44 -5.53
N TRP A 106 -20.07 2.54 -5.23
CA TRP A 106 -19.74 1.39 -6.07
C TRP A 106 -19.14 0.28 -5.21
N THR A 107 -19.48 -0.96 -5.53
CA THR A 107 -18.90 -2.16 -4.96
C THR A 107 -18.64 -3.16 -6.07
N GLY A 108 -17.50 -3.82 -6.01
CA GLY A 108 -17.09 -4.83 -6.99
C GLY A 108 -15.96 -5.68 -6.44
N GLU A 109 -15.35 -6.45 -7.32
CA GLU A 109 -14.19 -7.27 -6.98
C GLU A 109 -13.01 -6.92 -7.88
N LEU A 110 -11.82 -6.81 -7.29
CA LEU A 110 -10.56 -6.79 -8.01
C LEU A 110 -9.93 -8.18 -7.93
N LYS A 111 -10.30 -9.02 -8.91
CA LYS A 111 -9.80 -10.39 -9.03
C LYS A 111 -9.26 -10.65 -10.43
N TYR A 112 -8.20 -11.44 -10.50
CA TYR A 112 -7.61 -11.88 -11.76
C TYR A 112 -7.32 -13.39 -11.68
N ARG A 113 -7.99 -14.19 -12.53
CA ARG A 113 -7.83 -15.67 -12.59
C ARG A 113 -7.91 -16.35 -11.22
N GLY A 114 -8.80 -15.89 -10.35
CA GLY A 114 -8.98 -16.41 -8.99
C GLY A 114 -8.04 -15.82 -7.93
N CYS A 115 -7.05 -15.01 -8.32
CA CYS A 115 -6.20 -14.28 -7.39
C CYS A 115 -6.87 -12.97 -6.96
N ASN A 116 -6.83 -12.63 -5.68
CA ASN A 116 -7.27 -11.35 -5.17
C ASN A 116 -6.20 -10.28 -5.40
N ALA A 117 -6.63 -9.03 -5.61
CA ALA A 117 -5.69 -7.91 -5.58
C ALA A 117 -5.05 -7.77 -4.20
N THR A 118 -3.76 -7.47 -4.18
CA THR A 118 -2.94 -7.37 -2.96
C THR A 118 -2.73 -5.92 -2.53
N ASP A 119 -2.49 -5.04 -3.50
CA ASP A 119 -2.31 -3.61 -3.25
C ASP A 119 -2.81 -2.79 -4.43
N ILE A 120 -3.04 -1.50 -4.19
CA ILE A 120 -3.55 -0.56 -5.19
C ILE A 120 -2.76 0.75 -5.16
N ALA A 121 -2.63 1.38 -6.32
CA ALA A 121 -2.04 2.70 -6.46
C ALA A 121 -2.80 3.52 -7.52
N LEU A 122 -2.83 4.84 -7.34
CA LEU A 122 -3.46 5.75 -8.28
C LEU A 122 -2.40 6.48 -9.10
N TYR A 123 -2.55 6.48 -10.42
CA TYR A 123 -1.77 7.31 -11.32
C TYR A 123 -2.69 7.97 -12.35
N LYS A 124 -2.76 9.30 -12.32
CA LYS A 124 -3.71 10.07 -13.16
C LYS A 124 -5.14 9.55 -12.98
N ASN A 125 -5.81 9.13 -14.04
CA ASN A 125 -7.16 8.54 -14.00
C ASN A 125 -7.15 7.00 -14.08
N ALA A 126 -6.08 6.37 -13.66
CA ALA A 126 -5.92 4.92 -13.67
C ALA A 126 -5.67 4.38 -12.28
N LEU A 127 -6.39 3.32 -11.93
CA LEU A 127 -6.13 2.50 -10.75
C LEU A 127 -5.22 1.34 -11.17
N TRP A 128 -4.06 1.25 -10.55
CA TRP A 128 -3.17 0.11 -10.67
C TRP A 128 -3.38 -0.83 -9.51
N ALA A 129 -3.44 -2.12 -9.78
CA ALA A 129 -3.58 -3.16 -8.76
C ALA A 129 -2.54 -4.26 -8.96
N SER A 130 -1.90 -4.70 -7.88
CA SER A 130 -1.03 -5.87 -7.88
C SER A 130 -1.81 -7.11 -7.49
N PHE A 131 -1.39 -8.25 -8.06
CA PHE A 131 -1.96 -9.58 -7.78
C PHE A 131 -0.80 -10.53 -7.47
N ALA A 132 -0.48 -10.65 -6.19
CA ALA A 132 0.72 -11.36 -5.72
C ALA A 132 0.74 -12.82 -6.19
N ASP A 133 -0.36 -13.55 -6.03
CA ASP A 133 -0.43 -14.96 -6.37
C ASP A 133 -0.42 -15.25 -7.87
N CYS A 134 -0.72 -14.24 -8.68
CA CYS A 134 -0.70 -14.34 -10.15
C CYS A 134 0.52 -13.65 -10.78
N ASN A 135 1.38 -13.00 -10.00
CA ASN A 135 2.56 -12.26 -10.47
C ASN A 135 2.23 -11.24 -11.56
N VAL A 136 1.20 -10.41 -11.35
CA VAL A 136 0.72 -9.49 -12.37
C VAL A 136 0.34 -8.14 -11.77
N LEU A 137 0.53 -7.08 -12.56
CA LEU A 137 -0.07 -5.77 -12.35
C LEU A 137 -1.16 -5.54 -13.39
N LEU A 138 -2.31 -5.05 -12.97
CA LEU A 138 -3.38 -4.62 -13.85
C LEU A 138 -3.63 -3.13 -13.71
N ARG A 139 -3.91 -2.48 -14.82
CA ARG A 139 -4.37 -1.11 -14.90
C ARG A 139 -5.85 -1.09 -15.22
N TYR A 140 -6.61 -0.41 -14.39
CA TYR A 140 -8.04 -0.20 -14.57
C TYR A 140 -8.33 1.28 -14.86
N ASN A 141 -9.26 1.53 -15.74
CA ASN A 141 -9.85 2.86 -15.88
C ASN A 141 -10.67 3.17 -14.62
N LEU A 142 -10.34 4.25 -13.92
CA LEU A 142 -10.98 4.59 -12.65
C LEU A 142 -12.49 4.92 -12.79
N THR A 143 -12.93 5.36 -13.97
CA THR A 143 -14.34 5.71 -14.19
C THR A 143 -15.20 4.49 -14.54
N THR A 144 -14.66 3.59 -15.37
CA THR A 144 -15.43 2.43 -15.88
C THR A 144 -15.12 1.13 -15.11
N MET A 145 -14.06 1.13 -14.32
CA MET A 145 -13.49 -0.04 -13.63
C MET A 145 -13.21 -1.23 -14.57
N ARG A 146 -12.91 -0.93 -15.84
CA ARG A 146 -12.50 -1.94 -16.82
C ARG A 146 -10.98 -2.05 -16.87
N GLU A 147 -10.49 -3.28 -16.99
CA GLU A 147 -9.07 -3.56 -17.27
C GLU A 147 -8.70 -2.96 -18.64
N GLU A 148 -7.58 -2.22 -18.66
CA GLU A 148 -7.05 -1.58 -19.89
C GLU A 148 -5.69 -2.14 -20.26
N LEU A 149 -4.90 -2.58 -19.28
CA LEU A 149 -3.54 -3.05 -19.49
C LEU A 149 -3.15 -4.08 -18.44
N ARG A 150 -2.26 -4.98 -18.83
CA ARG A 150 -1.65 -5.97 -17.95
C ARG A 150 -0.15 -6.05 -18.20
N ILE A 151 0.62 -6.08 -17.09
CA ILE A 151 2.05 -6.34 -17.08
C ILE A 151 2.30 -7.58 -16.24
N GLY A 152 3.01 -8.57 -16.78
CA GLY A 152 3.32 -9.83 -16.10
C GLY A 152 2.39 -10.99 -16.48
N GLY A 153 2.30 -11.99 -15.63
CA GLY A 153 1.70 -13.29 -15.92
C GLY A 153 2.76 -14.34 -16.28
N ASN A 154 2.63 -14.99 -17.43
CA ASN A 154 3.67 -15.94 -17.90
C ASN A 154 4.99 -15.20 -18.15
N LYS A 155 6.09 -15.68 -17.54
CA LYS A 155 7.40 -15.00 -17.56
C LYS A 155 7.33 -13.57 -17.00
N SER A 156 6.64 -13.42 -15.89
CA SER A 156 6.47 -12.12 -15.22
C SER A 156 7.82 -11.55 -14.75
N PRO A 157 8.02 -10.22 -14.85
CA PRO A 157 9.10 -9.52 -14.16
C PRO A 157 8.86 -9.43 -12.66
N PHE A 158 7.67 -9.82 -12.18
CA PHE A 158 7.27 -9.75 -10.78
C PHE A 158 7.25 -11.14 -10.14
N SER A 159 7.49 -11.17 -8.82
CA SER A 159 7.36 -12.34 -7.97
C SER A 159 6.68 -11.95 -6.66
N LYS A 160 5.41 -12.35 -6.50
CA LYS A 160 4.54 -11.96 -5.38
C LYS A 160 4.55 -10.43 -5.15
N PRO A 161 4.11 -9.61 -6.12
CA PRO A 161 4.05 -8.16 -5.97
C PRO A 161 3.10 -7.78 -4.82
N SER A 162 3.66 -7.31 -3.70
CA SER A 162 2.97 -7.10 -2.43
C SER A 162 2.65 -5.65 -2.13
N GLY A 163 3.36 -4.70 -2.74
CA GLY A 163 3.18 -3.28 -2.49
C GLY A 163 3.44 -2.44 -3.73
N LEU A 164 2.68 -1.35 -3.86
CA LEU A 164 2.76 -0.37 -4.94
C LEU A 164 2.96 1.03 -4.37
N PHE A 165 3.93 1.77 -4.88
CA PHE A 165 4.15 3.17 -4.53
C PHE A 165 4.43 4.00 -5.77
N VAL A 166 3.57 4.97 -6.07
CA VAL A 166 3.75 5.85 -7.25
C VAL A 166 4.66 7.02 -6.91
N GLU A 167 5.70 7.20 -7.71
CA GLU A 167 6.65 8.30 -7.63
C GLU A 167 6.80 8.95 -9.02
N GLY A 168 6.20 10.13 -9.20
CA GLY A 168 6.18 10.77 -10.52
C GLY A 168 5.47 9.91 -11.56
N ASP A 169 6.18 9.59 -12.64
CA ASP A 169 5.67 8.74 -13.74
C ASP A 169 6.10 7.27 -13.60
N THR A 170 6.50 6.85 -12.41
CA THR A 170 6.86 5.46 -12.12
C THR A 170 6.05 4.87 -10.98
N VAL A 171 5.91 3.56 -10.95
CA VAL A 171 5.47 2.82 -9.79
C VAL A 171 6.57 1.88 -9.32
N MET A 172 6.92 2.01 -8.04
CA MET A 172 7.79 1.08 -7.35
C MET A 172 6.97 -0.12 -6.89
N VAL A 173 7.37 -1.31 -7.30
CA VAL A 173 6.72 -2.58 -6.98
C VAL A 173 7.56 -3.35 -6.00
N SER A 174 7.02 -3.61 -4.82
CA SER A 174 7.64 -4.48 -3.82
C SER A 174 7.35 -5.94 -4.17
N ASN A 175 8.38 -6.72 -4.47
CA ASN A 175 8.25 -8.13 -4.85
C ASN A 175 8.67 -9.03 -3.68
N ALA A 176 7.72 -9.43 -2.86
CA ALA A 176 8.00 -10.25 -1.68
C ALA A 176 8.60 -11.63 -2.03
N GLY A 177 8.23 -12.20 -3.19
CA GLY A 177 8.70 -13.51 -3.61
C GLY A 177 10.12 -13.55 -4.15
N SER A 178 10.69 -12.40 -4.58
CA SER A 178 12.07 -12.29 -5.07
C SER A 178 12.93 -11.35 -4.24
N SER A 179 12.39 -10.77 -3.16
CA SER A 179 13.08 -9.81 -2.31
C SER A 179 13.61 -8.59 -3.07
N LYS A 180 12.89 -8.14 -4.11
CA LYS A 180 13.30 -7.05 -4.99
C LYS A 180 12.31 -5.90 -5.00
N LEU A 181 12.84 -4.70 -5.18
CA LEU A 181 12.10 -3.56 -5.72
C LEU A 181 12.27 -3.54 -7.24
N THR A 182 11.16 -3.35 -7.92
CA THR A 182 11.12 -3.20 -9.38
C THR A 182 10.45 -1.88 -9.71
N GLU A 183 11.03 -1.14 -10.63
CA GLU A 183 10.49 0.12 -11.14
C GLU A 183 9.73 -0.16 -12.46
N VAL A 184 8.50 0.33 -12.55
CA VAL A 184 7.71 0.31 -13.79
C VAL A 184 7.42 1.73 -14.22
N ASN A 185 7.86 2.11 -15.40
CA ASN A 185 7.50 3.39 -16.00
C ASN A 185 6.03 3.34 -16.47
N LEU A 186 5.19 4.24 -15.98
CA LEU A 186 3.74 4.23 -16.21
C LEU A 186 3.31 4.83 -17.57
N GLU A 187 4.25 5.41 -18.32
CA GLU A 187 4.02 5.93 -19.67
C GLU A 187 4.48 4.94 -20.75
N THR A 188 5.66 4.33 -20.56
CA THR A 188 6.26 3.40 -21.52
C THR A 188 6.03 1.93 -21.20
N TYR A 189 5.62 1.65 -19.95
CA TYR A 189 5.45 0.30 -19.38
C TYR A 189 6.74 -0.53 -19.34
N SER A 190 7.89 0.14 -19.42
CA SER A 190 9.20 -0.50 -19.24
C SER A 190 9.40 -0.89 -17.77
N VAL A 191 10.01 -2.04 -17.54
CA VAL A 191 10.23 -2.62 -16.22
C VAL A 191 11.71 -2.80 -15.98
N PHE A 192 12.22 -2.35 -14.82
CA PHE A 192 13.61 -2.44 -14.44
C PHE A 192 13.75 -2.91 -13.00
N ASP A 193 14.71 -3.78 -12.70
CA ASP A 193 15.10 -4.09 -11.32
C ASP A 193 15.75 -2.84 -10.71
N TYR A 194 15.29 -2.45 -9.52
CA TYR A 194 15.77 -1.26 -8.82
C TYR A 194 16.77 -1.63 -7.72
N GLU A 195 16.38 -2.50 -6.80
CA GLU A 195 17.20 -2.92 -5.67
C GLU A 195 16.80 -4.32 -5.19
N GLU A 196 17.78 -5.11 -4.69
CA GLU A 196 17.58 -6.45 -4.15
C GLU A 196 17.95 -6.47 -2.65
N PHE A 197 17.18 -7.22 -1.85
CA PHE A 197 17.32 -7.33 -0.41
C PHE A 197 17.53 -8.79 0.00
N GLU A 198 18.01 -9.00 1.22
CA GLU A 198 18.17 -10.35 1.81
C GLU A 198 16.84 -10.95 2.30
N GLU A 199 15.82 -10.13 2.49
CA GLU A 199 14.51 -10.50 3.02
C GLU A 199 13.38 -10.08 2.07
N PRO A 200 12.19 -10.73 2.17
CA PRO A 200 11.00 -10.32 1.42
C PRO A 200 10.66 -8.84 1.62
N VAL A 201 10.46 -8.12 0.50
CA VAL A 201 10.05 -6.70 0.52
C VAL A 201 8.53 -6.63 0.49
N LYS A 202 7.94 -6.11 1.57
CA LYS A 202 6.47 -5.99 1.72
C LYS A 202 5.94 -4.66 1.18
N GLN A 203 6.66 -3.56 1.45
CA GLN A 203 6.25 -2.21 1.04
C GLN A 203 7.48 -1.31 0.84
N TYR A 204 7.37 -0.37 -0.09
CA TYR A 204 8.27 0.75 -0.28
C TYR A 204 7.51 2.06 -0.11
N VAL A 205 8.14 3.06 0.52
CA VAL A 205 7.58 4.41 0.68
C VAL A 205 8.71 5.43 0.58
N LYS A 206 8.45 6.56 -0.10
CA LYS A 206 9.38 7.69 -0.17
C LYS A 206 8.74 8.95 0.39
N VAL A 207 9.50 9.71 1.18
CA VAL A 207 9.11 11.02 1.71
C VAL A 207 10.31 11.97 1.62
N GLY A 208 10.22 12.99 0.77
CA GLY A 208 11.37 13.80 0.41
C GLY A 208 12.47 12.93 -0.18
N ASP A 209 13.69 13.04 0.34
CA ASP A 209 14.83 12.23 -0.09
C ASP A 209 14.95 10.90 0.68
N ASN A 210 14.11 10.70 1.70
CA ASN A 210 14.16 9.49 2.51
C ASN A 210 13.32 8.38 1.89
N ARG A 211 13.95 7.21 1.72
CA ARG A 211 13.34 6.00 1.17
C ARG A 211 13.26 4.94 2.24
N PHE A 212 12.09 4.36 2.42
CA PHE A 212 11.83 3.34 3.42
C PHE A 212 11.37 2.05 2.76
N VAL A 213 11.83 0.93 3.29
CA VAL A 213 11.33 -0.39 2.93
C VAL A 213 10.86 -1.13 4.18
N VAL A 214 9.73 -1.80 4.04
CA VAL A 214 9.24 -2.78 5.02
C VAL A 214 9.71 -4.14 4.55
N LEU A 215 10.61 -4.74 5.33
CA LEU A 215 11.05 -6.11 5.17
C LEU A 215 10.35 -6.99 6.22
N GLU A 216 10.56 -8.29 6.16
CA GLU A 216 9.95 -9.21 7.12
C GLU A 216 10.38 -8.91 8.57
N SER A 217 11.62 -8.56 8.78
CA SER A 217 12.20 -8.28 10.10
C SER A 217 12.00 -6.84 10.61
N GLY A 218 11.36 -5.94 9.84
CA GLY A 218 11.09 -4.58 10.28
C GLY A 218 11.09 -3.50 9.19
N LEU A 219 11.27 -2.26 9.63
CA LEU A 219 11.32 -1.06 8.81
C LEU A 219 12.76 -0.56 8.67
N TYR A 220 13.14 -0.23 7.45
CA TYR A 220 14.48 0.22 7.12
C TYR A 220 14.47 1.50 6.30
N LEU A 221 15.48 2.34 6.51
CA LEU A 221 15.85 3.47 5.66
C LEU A 221 16.94 3.00 4.69
N ILE A 222 16.73 3.23 3.39
CA ILE A 222 17.65 2.89 2.30
C ILE A 222 18.16 4.12 1.59
#